data_69a9753f875a82c350deb675b69f5edd
#
_entry.id   69a9753f875a82c350deb675b69f5edd
#
_cell.length_a   1.000
_cell.length_b   1.000
_cell.length_c   1.000
_cell.angle_alpha   90.00
_cell.angle_beta   90.00
_cell.angle_gamma   90.00
#
_symmetry.space_group_name_H-M   'P 1'
#
loop_
_entity.id
_entity.type
_entity.pdbx_description
1 polymer ?
#
loop_
_entity_poly.entity_id
_entity_poly.type
_entity_poly.pdbx_seq_one_letter_code
_entity_poly.pdbx_strand_id
1 'polypeptide(L)'
;VLFDNEMLKSNRAFAITKLKNNIKIIDSFIYRGEETLIILTSIGRIFKFNLTNKYLTPTTKQSQGLLLAKLLPTEKIVSCCKSKIGEKLYLVSQKGKYFSVKSDEIYYANDYKLGYLNEKIQLKNDHFIKILPSNQYLDIETNKNKSARINFDKLSFESNKKILTVDFLNLEKDEYLENCFSNESFLN
;
A
#
# COMPACT_ATOMS: atom_id res chain seq x y z
N VAL A 1 18.44 1.75 -1.43
CA VAL A 1 19.71 1.86 -0.69
C VAL A 1 20.06 0.47 -0.17
N LEU A 2 21.27 -0.01 -0.45
CA LEU A 2 21.75 -1.22 0.20
C LEU A 2 22.18 -0.86 1.63
N PHE A 3 21.64 -1.59 2.59
CA PHE A 3 22.12 -1.53 3.97
C PHE A 3 23.28 -2.51 4.13
N ASP A 4 24.45 -2.00 4.39
CA ASP A 4 25.61 -2.80 4.74
C ASP A 4 25.87 -2.80 6.24
N ASN A 5 26.72 -3.73 6.68
CA ASN A 5 27.06 -3.85 8.10
C ASN A 5 27.80 -2.63 8.66
N GLU A 6 28.41 -1.79 7.82
CA GLU A 6 29.08 -0.57 8.25
C GLU A 6 28.07 0.53 8.61
N MET A 7 26.95 0.60 7.88
CA MET A 7 25.87 1.51 8.21
C MET A 7 25.26 1.18 9.58
N LEU A 8 25.15 -0.11 9.92
CA LEU A 8 24.60 -0.56 11.21
C LEU A 8 25.54 -0.34 12.39
N LYS A 9 26.83 -0.19 12.15
CA LYS A 9 27.84 0.08 13.20
C LYS A 9 27.88 1.53 13.67
N SER A 10 27.22 2.42 12.94
CA SER A 10 27.21 3.84 13.29
C SER A 10 26.13 4.14 14.33
N ASN A 11 26.53 4.62 15.50
CA ASN A 11 25.60 5.15 16.51
C ASN A 11 25.04 6.54 16.16
N ARG A 12 25.30 7.05 14.97
CA ARG A 12 24.85 8.36 14.52
C ARG A 12 23.75 8.22 13.48
N ALA A 13 22.69 9.03 13.62
CA ALA A 13 21.69 9.17 12.58
C ALA A 13 22.30 9.70 11.27
N PHE A 14 21.91 9.15 10.15
CA PHE A 14 22.33 9.61 8.83
C PHE A 14 21.14 9.66 7.86
N ALA A 15 21.21 10.56 6.89
CA ALA A 15 20.20 10.69 5.87
C ALA A 15 20.34 9.61 4.80
N ILE A 16 19.29 8.80 4.61
CA ILE A 16 19.24 7.77 3.57
C ILE A 16 18.89 8.38 2.22
N THR A 17 17.99 9.37 2.21
CA THR A 17 17.53 10.05 1.00
C THR A 17 17.38 11.55 1.26
N LYS A 18 17.54 12.36 0.20
CA LYS A 18 17.27 13.80 0.24
C LYS A 18 15.89 14.07 -0.35
N LEU A 19 14.95 14.39 0.49
CA LEU A 19 13.61 14.76 0.06
C LEU A 19 13.57 16.24 -0.33
N LYS A 20 12.90 16.53 -1.44
CA LYS A 20 12.52 17.91 -1.80
C LYS A 20 11.34 18.36 -0.93
N ASN A 21 11.12 19.67 -0.82
CA ASN A 21 9.97 20.22 -0.13
C ASN A 21 8.67 19.58 -0.66
N ASN A 22 7.75 19.28 0.24
CA ASN A 22 6.44 18.68 -0.05
C ASN A 22 6.46 17.19 -0.50
N ILE A 23 7.61 16.52 -0.46
CA ILE A 23 7.69 15.07 -0.70
C ILE A 23 7.64 14.36 0.65
N LYS A 24 6.79 13.34 0.75
CA LYS A 24 6.66 12.48 1.94
C LYS A 24 7.04 11.05 1.62
N ILE A 25 7.65 10.37 2.57
CA ILE A 25 7.82 8.91 2.54
C ILE A 25 6.46 8.31 2.87
N ILE A 26 5.96 7.46 1.99
CA ILE A 26 4.70 6.75 2.20
C ILE A 26 4.93 5.46 2.97
N ASP A 27 5.99 4.73 2.62
CA ASP A 27 6.33 3.47 3.27
C ASP A 27 7.80 3.13 3.09
N SER A 28 8.30 2.17 3.88
CA SER A 28 9.64 1.60 3.78
C SER A 28 9.62 0.12 4.18
N PHE A 29 10.32 -0.73 3.46
CA PHE A 29 10.38 -2.15 3.77
C PHE A 29 11.67 -2.78 3.24
N ILE A 30 12.03 -3.93 3.81
CA ILE A 30 13.15 -4.74 3.36
C ILE A 30 12.69 -5.62 2.20
N TYR A 31 13.40 -5.58 1.09
CA TYR A 31 13.16 -6.45 -0.06
C TYR A 31 14.02 -7.72 0.07
N ARG A 32 13.38 -8.89 -0.13
CA ARG A 32 14.02 -10.20 0.02
C ARG A 32 14.18 -10.99 -1.29
N GLY A 33 13.84 -10.40 -2.43
CA GLY A 33 14.13 -10.98 -3.75
C GLY A 33 12.95 -11.67 -4.46
N GLU A 34 11.90 -12.08 -3.75
CA GLU A 34 10.80 -12.87 -4.32
C GLU A 34 9.45 -12.14 -4.37
N GLU A 35 9.45 -10.88 -3.95
CA GLU A 35 8.22 -10.12 -3.77
C GLU A 35 8.05 -9.11 -4.90
N THR A 36 6.81 -8.81 -5.24
CA THR A 36 6.46 -7.70 -6.11
C THR A 36 6.08 -6.47 -5.30
N LEU A 37 6.39 -5.29 -5.82
CA LEU A 37 5.94 -4.03 -5.25
C LEU A 37 4.55 -3.69 -5.80
N ILE A 38 3.63 -3.44 -4.90
CA ILE A 38 2.29 -2.94 -5.22
C ILE A 38 2.17 -1.50 -4.70
N ILE A 39 1.69 -0.60 -5.54
CA ILE A 39 1.46 0.81 -5.20
C ILE A 39 0.00 1.12 -5.45
N LEU A 40 -0.68 1.71 -4.47
CA LEU A 40 -2.08 2.16 -4.57
C LEU A 40 -2.15 3.68 -4.62
N THR A 41 -3.01 4.19 -5.47
CA THR A 41 -3.32 5.62 -5.54
C THR A 41 -4.67 5.97 -4.92
N SER A 42 -4.87 7.24 -4.63
CA SER A 42 -6.10 7.77 -4.01
C SER A 42 -7.38 7.48 -4.81
N ILE A 43 -7.27 7.33 -6.12
CA ILE A 43 -8.39 7.02 -7.01
C ILE A 43 -8.55 5.52 -7.30
N GLY A 44 -7.73 4.67 -6.69
CA GLY A 44 -7.81 3.21 -6.83
C GLY A 44 -7.01 2.62 -7.99
N ARG A 45 -6.12 3.38 -8.63
CA ARG A 45 -5.17 2.77 -9.57
C ARG A 45 -4.12 1.99 -8.80
N ILE A 46 -3.82 0.81 -9.29
CA ILE A 46 -2.83 -0.09 -8.70
C ILE A 46 -1.69 -0.28 -9.71
N PHE A 47 -0.47 -0.09 -9.26
CA PHE A 47 0.73 -0.37 -10.03
C PHE A 47 1.43 -1.57 -9.41
N LYS A 48 1.74 -2.56 -10.23
CA LYS A 48 2.49 -3.76 -9.83
C LYS A 48 3.82 -3.78 -10.55
N PHE A 49 4.90 -3.88 -9.78
CA PHE A 49 6.25 -3.92 -10.31
C PHE A 49 6.97 -5.19 -9.85
N ASN A 50 7.58 -5.87 -10.80
CA ASN A 50 8.59 -6.85 -10.45
C ASN A 50 9.89 -6.10 -10.17
N LEU A 51 10.36 -6.17 -8.93
CA LEU A 51 11.59 -5.50 -8.49
C LEU A 51 12.82 -6.29 -9.00
N THR A 52 13.02 -6.23 -10.29
CA THR A 52 14.24 -6.77 -10.95
C THR A 52 15.42 -5.81 -10.80
N ASN A 53 16.59 -6.23 -11.22
CA ASN A 53 17.82 -5.43 -11.22
C ASN A 53 17.63 -4.05 -11.90
N LYS A 54 16.69 -3.91 -12.83
CA LYS A 54 16.34 -2.62 -13.46
C LYS A 54 15.90 -1.59 -12.42
N TYR A 55 15.14 -2.00 -11.40
CA TYR A 55 14.61 -1.11 -10.37
C TYR A 55 15.43 -1.10 -9.08
N LEU A 56 16.24 -2.13 -8.87
CA LEU A 56 17.04 -2.32 -7.67
C LEU A 56 18.52 -1.97 -7.85
N THR A 57 18.85 -1.18 -8.84
CA THR A 57 20.23 -0.71 -9.00
C THR A 57 20.68 0.01 -7.74
N PRO A 58 21.79 -0.39 -7.13
CA PRO A 58 22.32 0.28 -5.95
C PRO A 58 22.52 1.77 -6.24
N THR A 59 22.00 2.61 -5.39
CA THR A 59 22.13 4.05 -5.51
C THR A 59 22.94 4.61 -4.35
N THR A 60 23.63 5.70 -4.59
CA THR A 60 24.34 6.42 -3.53
C THR A 60 23.37 6.99 -2.51
N LYS A 61 23.83 7.23 -1.29
CA LYS A 61 23.11 8.02 -0.28
C LYS A 61 22.66 9.34 -0.92
N GLN A 62 21.45 9.77 -0.58
CA GLN A 62 20.86 11.03 -1.09
C GLN A 62 20.45 11.03 -2.57
N SER A 63 20.38 9.89 -3.25
CA SER A 63 19.81 9.81 -4.59
C SER A 63 18.31 10.18 -4.58
N GLN A 64 17.82 10.70 -5.71
CA GLN A 64 16.40 11.06 -5.85
C GLN A 64 15.48 9.85 -6.11
N GLY A 65 16.04 8.63 -6.26
CA GLY A 65 15.29 7.43 -6.61
C GLY A 65 14.86 7.37 -8.08
N LEU A 66 13.96 6.45 -8.39
CA LEU A 66 13.42 6.21 -9.72
C LEU A 66 11.94 6.61 -9.78
N LEU A 67 11.53 7.21 -10.89
CA LEU A 67 10.12 7.44 -11.19
C LEU A 67 9.48 6.11 -11.60
N LEU A 68 8.58 5.58 -10.78
CA LEU A 68 7.88 4.31 -11.04
C LEU A 68 6.52 4.49 -11.70
N ALA A 69 5.82 5.59 -11.43
CA ALA A 69 4.46 5.79 -11.89
C ALA A 69 4.21 7.25 -12.27
N LYS A 70 3.51 7.46 -13.38
CA LYS A 70 3.00 8.78 -13.78
C LYS A 70 1.60 8.97 -13.21
N LEU A 71 1.45 9.94 -12.35
CA LEU A 71 0.18 10.27 -11.71
C LEU A 71 -0.61 11.32 -12.50
N LEU A 72 -1.92 11.31 -12.35
CA LEU A 72 -2.79 12.38 -12.81
C LEU A 72 -2.65 13.62 -11.88
N PRO A 73 -3.07 14.83 -12.31
CA PRO A 73 -2.83 16.07 -11.55
C PRO A 73 -3.33 16.05 -10.10
N THR A 74 -4.45 15.40 -9.82
CA THR A 74 -5.06 15.32 -8.48
C THR A 74 -4.78 14.00 -7.76
N GLU A 75 -4.12 13.09 -8.43
CA GLU A 75 -3.87 11.75 -7.92
C GLU A 75 -2.63 11.74 -7.01
N LYS A 76 -2.71 10.95 -5.94
CA LYS A 76 -1.63 10.77 -4.96
C LYS A 76 -1.38 9.29 -4.74
N ILE A 77 -0.13 8.91 -4.51
CA ILE A 77 0.19 7.61 -3.92
C ILE A 77 -0.23 7.66 -2.46
N VAL A 78 -1.02 6.69 -2.04
CA VAL A 78 -1.56 6.64 -0.66
C VAL A 78 -0.99 5.49 0.16
N SER A 79 -0.60 4.40 -0.50
CA SER A 79 -0.02 3.24 0.18
C SER A 79 0.77 2.38 -0.79
N CYS A 80 1.70 1.61 -0.25
CA CYS A 80 2.34 0.52 -0.97
C CYS A 80 2.50 -0.70 -0.07
N CYS A 81 2.67 -1.87 -0.67
CA CYS A 81 2.98 -3.10 0.04
C CYS A 81 3.81 -4.03 -0.85
N LYS A 82 4.38 -5.04 -0.23
CA LYS A 82 4.97 -6.18 -0.93
C LYS A 82 3.90 -7.25 -1.10
N SER A 83 3.95 -7.98 -2.19
CA SER A 83 3.03 -9.10 -2.43
C SER A 83 3.74 -10.26 -3.09
N LYS A 84 3.30 -11.47 -2.76
CA LYS A 84 3.67 -12.70 -3.45
C LYS A 84 2.70 -13.00 -4.57
N ILE A 85 3.07 -13.92 -5.46
CA ILE A 85 2.20 -14.42 -6.53
C ILE A 85 0.98 -15.10 -5.90
N GLY A 86 -0.22 -14.83 -6.44
CA GLY A 86 -1.48 -15.41 -5.97
C GLY A 86 -2.02 -14.85 -4.65
N GLU A 87 -1.29 -13.96 -4.01
CA GLU A 87 -1.70 -13.40 -2.73
C GLU A 87 -2.91 -12.47 -2.87
N LYS A 88 -3.83 -12.56 -1.91
CA LYS A 88 -4.99 -11.68 -1.84
C LYS A 88 -4.60 -10.36 -1.19
N LEU A 89 -5.01 -9.28 -1.81
CA LEU A 89 -4.77 -7.91 -1.35
C LEU A 89 -6.09 -7.27 -0.95
N TYR A 90 -6.05 -6.46 0.10
CA TYR A 90 -7.18 -5.67 0.56
C TYR A 90 -6.90 -4.19 0.36
N LEU A 91 -7.85 -3.49 -0.26
CA LEU A 91 -7.86 -2.05 -0.44
C LEU A 91 -8.86 -1.46 0.52
N VAL A 92 -8.45 -0.47 1.29
CA VAL A 92 -9.29 0.17 2.31
C VAL A 92 -9.51 1.62 1.95
N SER A 93 -10.76 2.08 2.03
CA SER A 93 -11.12 3.46 1.80
C SER A 93 -11.22 4.25 3.11
N GLN A 94 -11.20 5.57 3.01
CA GLN A 94 -11.31 6.46 4.16
C GLN A 94 -12.64 6.29 4.92
N LYS A 95 -13.72 5.95 4.22
CA LYS A 95 -15.04 5.71 4.83
C LYS A 95 -15.25 4.27 5.31
N GLY A 96 -14.19 3.50 5.50
CA GLY A 96 -14.27 2.15 6.08
C GLY A 96 -14.81 1.09 5.13
N LYS A 97 -14.76 1.32 3.81
CA LYS A 97 -15.06 0.29 2.82
C LYS A 97 -13.79 -0.48 2.50
N TYR A 98 -13.92 -1.76 2.21
CA TYR A 98 -12.80 -2.53 1.72
C TYR A 98 -13.15 -3.35 0.48
N PHE A 99 -12.14 -3.61 -0.32
CA PHE A 99 -12.21 -4.39 -1.55
C PHE A 99 -11.09 -5.42 -1.53
N SER A 100 -11.31 -6.55 -2.13
CA SER A 100 -10.25 -7.52 -2.32
C SER A 100 -9.95 -7.74 -3.79
N VAL A 101 -8.68 -7.94 -4.08
CA VAL A 101 -8.17 -8.27 -5.40
C VAL A 101 -7.05 -9.29 -5.26
N LYS A 102 -6.95 -10.23 -6.18
CA LYS A 102 -5.79 -11.14 -6.21
C LYS A 102 -4.62 -10.47 -6.93
N SER A 103 -3.42 -10.66 -6.44
CA SER A 103 -2.23 -10.08 -7.06
C SER A 103 -2.06 -10.50 -8.53
N ASP A 104 -2.55 -11.68 -8.91
CA ASP A 104 -2.49 -12.21 -10.28
C ASP A 104 -3.46 -11.52 -11.24
N GLU A 105 -4.53 -10.91 -10.72
CA GLU A 105 -5.48 -10.11 -11.51
C GLU A 105 -4.91 -8.72 -11.87
N ILE A 106 -3.82 -8.32 -11.24
CA ILE A 106 -3.17 -7.03 -11.46
C ILE A 106 -2.04 -7.21 -12.46
N TYR A 107 -2.12 -6.53 -13.59
CA TYR A 107 -1.06 -6.56 -14.60
C TYR A 107 0.18 -5.80 -14.13
N TYR A 108 1.36 -6.30 -14.57
CA TYR A 108 2.60 -5.57 -14.32
C TYR A 108 2.60 -4.22 -15.03
N ALA A 109 2.97 -3.19 -14.32
CA ALA A 109 3.17 -1.86 -14.89
C ALA A 109 4.49 -1.87 -15.70
N ASN A 110 4.37 -1.66 -17.03
CA ASN A 110 5.50 -1.54 -17.91
C ASN A 110 5.73 -0.05 -18.23
N ASP A 111 6.92 0.44 -17.97
CA ASP A 111 7.44 1.73 -18.43
C ASP A 111 6.50 2.94 -18.19
N TYR A 112 6.16 3.20 -16.94
CA TYR A 112 5.36 4.37 -16.48
C TYR A 112 3.92 4.42 -17.01
N LYS A 113 3.42 3.33 -17.58
CA LYS A 113 2.06 3.26 -18.13
C LYS A 113 0.99 3.33 -17.05
N LEU A 114 -0.22 3.57 -17.50
CA LEU A 114 -1.43 3.60 -16.69
C LEU A 114 -1.52 2.33 -15.84
N GLY A 115 -1.55 2.48 -14.52
CA GLY A 115 -1.73 1.35 -13.61
C GLY A 115 -3.07 0.65 -13.82
N TYR A 116 -3.21 -0.53 -13.24
CA TYR A 116 -4.47 -1.28 -13.25
C TYR A 116 -5.55 -0.50 -12.51
N LEU A 117 -6.65 -0.23 -13.17
CA LEU A 117 -7.86 0.32 -12.59
C LEU A 117 -8.97 -0.72 -12.73
N ASN A 118 -9.48 -1.19 -11.61
CA ASN A 118 -10.65 -2.03 -11.63
C ASN A 118 -11.90 -1.15 -11.79
N GLU A 119 -12.49 -1.12 -12.97
CA GLU A 119 -13.67 -0.30 -13.29
C GLU A 119 -14.88 -0.56 -12.39
N LYS A 120 -14.90 -1.72 -11.73
CA LYS A 120 -15.96 -2.08 -10.79
C LYS A 120 -15.78 -1.45 -9.40
N ILE A 121 -14.60 -0.91 -9.11
CA ILE A 121 -14.30 -0.25 -7.85
C ILE A 121 -14.53 1.25 -8.01
N GLN A 122 -15.76 1.70 -7.77
CA GLN A 122 -16.08 3.12 -7.80
C GLN A 122 -16.38 3.62 -6.38
N LEU A 123 -15.57 4.58 -5.93
CA LEU A 123 -15.79 5.29 -4.67
C LEU A 123 -16.51 6.60 -4.95
N LYS A 124 -17.78 6.72 -4.51
CA LYS A 124 -18.51 8.00 -4.54
C LYS A 124 -18.19 8.79 -3.27
N ASN A 125 -17.61 9.98 -3.45
CA ASN A 125 -17.23 10.88 -2.33
C ASN A 125 -16.37 10.20 -1.26
N ASP A 126 -15.44 9.34 -1.70
CA ASP A 126 -14.53 8.58 -0.86
C ASP A 126 -13.23 8.34 -1.63
N HIS A 127 -12.15 7.97 -0.96
CA HIS A 127 -10.89 7.65 -1.60
C HIS A 127 -10.17 6.54 -0.85
N PHE A 128 -9.26 5.87 -1.55
CA PHE A 128 -8.43 4.85 -0.93
C PHE A 128 -7.35 5.47 -0.06
N ILE A 129 -7.02 4.77 1.02
CA ILE A 129 -6.00 5.19 1.99
C ILE A 129 -4.96 4.09 2.27
N LYS A 130 -5.31 2.80 2.08
CA LYS A 130 -4.40 1.69 2.38
C LYS A 130 -4.59 0.52 1.43
N ILE A 131 -3.48 -0.16 1.13
CA ILE A 131 -3.44 -1.51 0.54
C ILE A 131 -2.53 -2.38 1.38
N LEU A 132 -2.96 -3.62 1.63
CA LEU A 132 -2.18 -4.58 2.40
C LEU A 132 -2.48 -6.02 1.95
N PRO A 133 -1.51 -6.95 2.07
CA PRO A 133 -1.71 -8.36 1.82
C PRO A 133 -2.55 -9.01 2.95
N SER A 134 -3.16 -10.15 2.63
CA SER A 134 -4.09 -10.85 3.53
C SER A 134 -3.46 -11.34 4.84
N ASN A 135 -2.16 -11.58 4.83
CA ASN A 135 -1.41 -12.04 6.01
C ASN A 135 -1.06 -10.91 7.00
N GLN A 136 -1.54 -9.70 6.79
CA GLN A 136 -1.29 -8.56 7.68
C GLN A 136 -2.53 -8.13 8.44
N TYR A 137 -2.31 -7.56 9.63
CA TYR A 137 -3.34 -6.87 10.38
C TYR A 137 -3.35 -5.40 9.99
N LEU A 138 -4.54 -4.80 10.04
CA LEU A 138 -4.73 -3.37 9.91
C LEU A 138 -5.11 -2.77 11.26
N ASP A 139 -4.25 -1.95 11.82
CA ASP A 139 -4.58 -1.10 12.94
C ASP A 139 -5.13 0.21 12.40
N ILE A 140 -6.29 0.59 12.87
CA ILE A 140 -7.01 1.80 12.43
C ILE A 140 -7.29 2.73 13.59
N GLU A 141 -7.35 4.00 13.27
CA GLU A 141 -7.77 5.06 14.17
C GLU A 141 -8.68 6.01 13.41
N THR A 142 -9.82 6.38 14.01
CA THR A 142 -10.76 7.32 13.41
C THR A 142 -10.54 8.73 13.92
N ASN A 143 -11.07 9.72 13.19
CA ASN A 143 -11.09 11.12 13.60
C ASN A 143 -11.88 11.38 14.91
N LYS A 144 -12.60 10.37 15.42
CA LYS A 144 -13.28 10.37 16.72
C LYS A 144 -12.51 9.60 17.80
N ASN A 145 -11.22 9.34 17.58
CA ASN A 145 -10.33 8.60 18.51
C ASN A 145 -10.80 7.17 18.83
N LYS A 146 -11.59 6.54 17.96
CA LYS A 146 -11.86 5.12 18.05
C LYS A 146 -10.73 4.35 17.38
N SER A 147 -10.27 3.28 18.00
CA SER A 147 -9.21 2.42 17.46
C SER A 147 -9.67 0.97 17.39
N ALA A 148 -9.23 0.24 16.38
CA ALA A 148 -9.49 -1.18 16.23
C ALA A 148 -8.36 -1.87 15.45
N ARG A 149 -8.17 -3.16 15.73
CA ARG A 149 -7.32 -4.05 14.96
C ARG A 149 -8.17 -5.01 14.13
N ILE A 150 -7.91 -5.05 12.84
CA ILE A 150 -8.70 -5.80 11.87
C ILE A 150 -7.85 -6.89 11.24
N ASN A 151 -8.40 -8.10 11.25
CA ASN A 151 -7.88 -9.21 10.46
C ASN A 151 -8.87 -9.52 9.34
N PHE A 152 -8.51 -9.23 8.12
CA PHE A 152 -9.39 -9.41 6.97
C PHE A 152 -9.69 -10.88 6.68
N ASP A 153 -8.81 -11.82 7.01
CA ASP A 153 -9.06 -13.25 6.82
C ASP A 153 -10.13 -13.82 7.74
N LYS A 154 -10.37 -13.13 8.87
CA LYS A 154 -11.43 -13.50 9.84
C LYS A 154 -12.79 -12.86 9.52
N LEU A 155 -12.84 -11.92 8.59
CA LEU A 155 -14.11 -11.36 8.15
C LEU A 155 -14.81 -12.39 7.27
N SER A 156 -15.99 -12.85 7.70
CA SER A 156 -16.79 -13.82 6.95
C SER A 156 -17.23 -13.22 5.61
N PHE A 157 -16.70 -13.75 4.54
CA PHE A 157 -17.10 -13.39 3.19
C PHE A 157 -18.33 -14.19 2.80
N GLU A 158 -19.46 -13.54 2.58
CA GLU A 158 -20.51 -14.13 1.77
C GLU A 158 -19.99 -14.29 0.34
N SER A 159 -19.78 -15.54 -0.05
CA SER A 159 -18.87 -16.02 -1.09
C SER A 159 -19.26 -15.72 -2.54
N ASN A 160 -20.27 -14.91 -2.84
CA ASN A 160 -20.82 -14.83 -4.19
C ASN A 160 -20.81 -13.43 -4.85
N LYS A 161 -20.25 -12.41 -4.24
CA LYS A 161 -20.11 -11.10 -4.88
C LYS A 161 -18.64 -10.80 -5.18
N LYS A 162 -18.28 -10.75 -6.44
CA LYS A 162 -16.94 -10.45 -6.95
C LYS A 162 -16.36 -9.09 -6.51
N ILE A 163 -17.16 -8.25 -5.88
CA ILE A 163 -16.76 -6.96 -5.32
C ILE A 163 -17.59 -6.75 -4.07
N LEU A 164 -16.98 -6.99 -2.93
CA LEU A 164 -17.58 -6.69 -1.65
C LEU A 164 -17.12 -5.32 -1.19
N THR A 165 -17.93 -4.30 -1.42
CA THR A 165 -17.94 -3.15 -0.54
C THR A 165 -18.66 -3.56 0.74
N VAL A 166 -17.94 -4.00 1.73
CA VAL A 166 -18.52 -4.22 3.04
C VAL A 166 -18.07 -3.08 3.91
N ASP A 167 -19.02 -2.34 4.46
CA ASP A 167 -18.74 -1.41 5.54
C ASP A 167 -18.38 -2.26 6.77
N PHE A 168 -17.08 -2.51 6.97
CA PHE A 168 -16.61 -3.36 8.08
C PHE A 168 -16.52 -2.59 9.41
N LEU A 169 -16.69 -1.29 9.33
CA LEU A 169 -16.79 -0.39 10.47
C LEU A 169 -18.13 0.34 10.37
N ASN A 170 -18.93 0.22 11.39
CA ASN A 170 -20.11 1.06 11.54
C ASN A 170 -19.67 2.47 11.94
N LEU A 171 -19.12 3.20 10.98
CA LEU A 171 -18.71 4.59 11.20
C LEU A 171 -19.95 5.46 11.34
N GLU A 172 -19.93 6.35 12.29
CA GLU A 172 -20.96 7.36 12.47
C GLU A 172 -20.93 8.39 11.33
N LYS A 173 -21.98 9.21 11.27
CA LYS A 173 -22.00 10.35 10.36
C LYS A 173 -20.78 11.23 10.66
N ASP A 174 -20.06 11.63 9.61
CA ASP A 174 -18.84 12.44 9.69
C ASP A 174 -17.64 11.76 10.39
N GLU A 175 -17.71 10.44 10.64
CA GLU A 175 -16.59 9.64 11.08
C GLU A 175 -15.85 9.04 9.86
N TYR A 176 -14.53 9.07 9.92
CA TYR A 176 -13.66 8.52 8.87
C TYR A 176 -12.35 8.00 9.45
N LEU A 177 -11.66 7.15 8.71
CA LEU A 177 -10.35 6.65 9.08
C LEU A 177 -9.30 7.76 8.88
N GLU A 178 -8.63 8.13 9.97
CA GLU A 178 -7.58 9.13 9.97
C GLU A 178 -6.21 8.50 9.82
N ASN A 179 -5.96 7.43 10.58
CA ASN A 179 -4.70 6.69 10.57
C ASN A 179 -4.93 5.21 10.29
N CYS A 180 -4.05 4.63 9.48
CA CYS A 180 -4.06 3.22 9.14
C CYS A 180 -2.63 2.67 9.10
N PHE A 181 -2.33 1.71 9.97
CA PHE A 181 -1.03 1.06 10.07
C PHE A 181 -1.19 -0.43 9.75
N SER A 182 -0.39 -0.94 8.85
CA SER A 182 -0.33 -2.37 8.59
C SER A 182 0.84 -3.01 9.34
N ASN A 183 0.57 -4.07 10.07
CA ASN A 183 1.58 -4.85 10.77
C ASN A 183 1.63 -6.26 10.17
N GLU A 184 2.83 -6.77 9.90
CA GLU A 184 2.98 -8.17 9.56
C GLU A 184 2.48 -9.03 10.72
N SER A 185 1.64 -10.01 10.41
CA SER A 185 1.30 -11.01 11.40
C SER A 185 2.54 -11.85 11.66
N PHE A 186 3.14 -11.69 12.82
CA PHE A 186 4.13 -12.64 13.34
C PHE A 186 3.40 -13.93 13.74
N LEU A 187 2.89 -14.65 12.77
CA LEU A 187 2.51 -16.04 12.95
C LEU A 187 3.75 -16.87 12.65
N ASN A 188 4.41 -17.26 13.71
CA ASN A 188 5.36 -18.36 13.72
C ASN A 188 4.66 -19.67 13.40
#